data_9dd0963ac26b8041c6b82ebacd6d8b96
#
_entry.id   9dd0963ac26b8041c6b82ebacd6d8b96
#
_cell.length_a   1.000
_cell.length_b   1.000
_cell.length_c   1.000
_cell.angle_alpha   90.00
_cell.angle_beta   90.00
_cell.angle_gamma   90.00
#
_symmetry.space_group_name_H-M   'P 1'
#
loop_
_entity.id
_entity.type
_entity.pdbx_description
1 polymer ?
#
loop_
_entity_poly.entity_id
_entity_poly.type
_entity_poly.pdbx_seq_one_letter_code
_entity_poly.pdbx_strand_id
1 'polypeptide(L)'
;MRTVVIAGGTRGIGGALAARLRAAGDRVIALGSADADLTSVRETAELVGGRLPDRIDALVLAAGRFDMRRVVTAEGLEQTFAIGVVSRYLLAERLRPALAAAARPVVLNLSGTGGIKAGRIHWDDPQLTRGYTMFKATMQGARANDLLGVAFAARESRVRYILYNPLLVNSGMHRQFRQPMRTLVGAAATVAGATVDGAAKPLVTLLDNPPDAPLTALRRGKRVSLSRQEFDTATATRFEALLKGVIAAV
;
A
#
# COMPACT_ATOMS: atom_id res chain seq x y z
N MET A 1 -18.71 -13.55 8.98
CA MET A 1 -17.36 -13.99 8.52
C MET A 1 -17.05 -13.27 7.22
N ARG A 2 -16.03 -12.42 7.19
CA ARG A 2 -15.55 -11.71 6.00
C ARG A 2 -14.40 -12.46 5.36
N THR A 3 -14.23 -12.31 4.06
CA THR A 3 -13.02 -12.74 3.34
C THR A 3 -12.10 -11.53 3.17
N VAL A 4 -10.93 -11.57 3.82
CA VAL A 4 -9.95 -10.49 3.82
C VAL A 4 -8.64 -10.95 3.16
N VAL A 5 -8.22 -10.27 2.11
CA VAL A 5 -6.92 -10.49 1.44
C VAL A 5 -5.93 -9.44 1.93
N ILE A 6 -4.76 -9.86 2.40
CA ILE A 6 -3.71 -8.96 2.93
C ILE A 6 -2.41 -9.18 2.16
N ALA A 7 -2.10 -8.30 1.23
CA ALA A 7 -0.80 -8.25 0.58
C ALA A 7 0.25 -7.72 1.58
N GLY A 8 1.25 -8.55 1.91
CA GLY A 8 2.19 -8.31 3.02
C GLY A 8 1.60 -8.75 4.38
N GLY A 9 0.75 -9.78 4.39
CA GLY A 9 0.03 -10.28 5.56
C GLY A 9 0.81 -11.27 6.43
N THR A 10 2.07 -11.60 6.12
CA THR A 10 2.84 -12.62 6.83
C THR A 10 3.72 -12.07 7.95
N ARG A 11 3.99 -10.77 7.97
CA ARG A 11 4.83 -10.10 9.00
C ARG A 11 4.44 -8.64 9.19
N GLY A 12 5.06 -7.99 10.17
CA GLY A 12 4.85 -6.58 10.45
C GLY A 12 3.38 -6.25 10.74
N ILE A 13 2.95 -5.06 10.34
CA ILE A 13 1.57 -4.58 10.57
C ILE A 13 0.54 -5.50 9.93
N GLY A 14 0.78 -5.94 8.68
CA GLY A 14 -0.11 -6.85 7.98
C GLY A 14 -0.26 -8.19 8.68
N GLY A 15 0.83 -8.77 9.21
CA GLY A 15 0.80 -10.01 9.98
C GLY A 15 0.04 -9.88 11.30
N ALA A 16 0.27 -8.78 12.04
CA ALA A 16 -0.48 -8.51 13.26
C ALA A 16 -1.98 -8.31 12.98
N LEU A 17 -2.32 -7.61 11.89
CA LEU A 17 -3.71 -7.45 11.45
C LEU A 17 -4.32 -8.81 11.08
N ALA A 18 -3.60 -9.64 10.32
CA ALA A 18 -4.05 -10.99 9.95
C ALA A 18 -4.37 -11.85 11.16
N ALA A 19 -3.51 -11.84 12.19
CA ALA A 19 -3.72 -12.57 13.44
C ALA A 19 -5.00 -12.12 14.16
N ARG A 20 -5.21 -10.79 14.27
CA ARG A 20 -6.40 -10.23 14.92
C ARG A 20 -7.70 -10.56 14.19
N LEU A 21 -7.71 -10.45 12.86
CA LEU A 21 -8.89 -10.77 12.05
C LEU A 21 -9.23 -12.25 12.10
N ARG A 22 -8.24 -13.15 12.09
CA ARG A 22 -8.45 -14.59 12.29
C ARG A 22 -9.03 -14.89 13.67
N ALA A 23 -8.50 -14.25 14.71
CA ALA A 23 -9.03 -14.38 16.08
C ALA A 23 -10.48 -13.87 16.21
N ALA A 24 -10.87 -12.91 15.36
CA ALA A 24 -12.26 -12.42 15.27
C ALA A 24 -13.17 -13.28 14.37
N GLY A 25 -12.67 -14.40 13.81
CA GLY A 25 -13.44 -15.33 12.99
C GLY A 25 -13.49 -15.00 11.50
N ASP A 26 -12.68 -14.06 11.01
CA ASP A 26 -12.60 -13.76 9.58
C ASP A 26 -11.76 -14.79 8.80
N ARG A 27 -12.14 -15.05 7.55
CA ARG A 27 -11.31 -15.80 6.60
C ARG A 27 -10.21 -14.88 6.07
N VAL A 28 -8.97 -15.09 6.49
CA VAL A 28 -7.83 -14.24 6.11
C VAL A 28 -6.87 -14.97 5.19
N ILE A 29 -6.68 -14.41 3.99
CA ILE A 29 -5.68 -14.82 3.00
C ILE A 29 -4.50 -13.83 3.15
N ALA A 30 -3.48 -14.26 3.88
CA ALA A 30 -2.29 -13.47 4.14
C ALA A 30 -1.21 -13.81 3.11
N LEU A 31 -0.97 -12.90 2.18
CA LEU A 31 0.01 -13.08 1.10
C LEU A 31 1.38 -12.55 1.54
N GLY A 32 2.40 -13.35 1.26
CA GLY A 32 3.81 -13.04 1.48
C GLY A 32 4.66 -13.42 0.26
N SER A 33 5.98 -13.30 0.38
CA SER A 33 6.93 -13.61 -0.69
C SER A 33 6.99 -15.09 -1.10
N ALA A 34 6.40 -15.99 -0.29
CA ALA A 34 6.26 -17.39 -0.65
C ALA A 34 5.06 -17.65 -1.58
N ASP A 35 4.09 -16.74 -1.61
CA ASP A 35 2.89 -16.86 -2.44
C ASP A 35 3.09 -16.26 -3.83
N ALA A 36 3.73 -15.09 -3.91
CA ALA A 36 4.12 -14.40 -5.13
C ALA A 36 5.16 -13.31 -4.83
N ASP A 37 6.05 -13.05 -5.76
CA ASP A 37 6.90 -11.85 -5.72
C ASP A 37 6.10 -10.64 -6.20
N LEU A 38 5.63 -9.83 -5.26
CA LEU A 38 4.89 -8.60 -5.56
C LEU A 38 5.77 -7.50 -6.20
N THR A 39 7.06 -7.73 -6.43
CA THR A 39 7.89 -6.86 -7.27
C THR A 39 7.82 -7.23 -8.76
N SER A 40 7.20 -8.38 -9.09
CA SER A 40 6.92 -8.84 -10.44
C SER A 40 5.49 -8.51 -10.85
N VAL A 41 5.35 -7.85 -12.00
CA VAL A 41 4.05 -7.57 -12.65
C VAL A 41 3.37 -8.88 -13.03
N ARG A 42 4.14 -9.80 -13.62
CA ARG A 42 3.65 -11.12 -14.07
C ARG A 42 3.13 -11.94 -12.89
N GLU A 43 3.93 -12.12 -11.83
CA GLU A 43 3.51 -12.94 -10.69
C GLU A 43 2.32 -12.32 -9.94
N THR A 44 2.30 -10.98 -9.81
CA THR A 44 1.14 -10.28 -9.24
C THR A 44 -0.12 -10.52 -10.08
N ALA A 45 0.01 -10.54 -11.41
CA ALA A 45 -1.09 -10.80 -12.32
C ALA A 45 -1.60 -12.25 -12.24
N GLU A 46 -0.70 -13.22 -12.19
CA GLU A 46 -1.00 -14.65 -12.03
C GLU A 46 -1.69 -14.95 -10.69
N LEU A 47 -1.20 -14.31 -9.59
CA LEU A 47 -1.81 -14.44 -8.28
C LEU A 47 -3.29 -14.04 -8.29
N VAL A 48 -3.61 -12.94 -8.95
CA VAL A 48 -5.00 -12.45 -9.04
C VAL A 48 -5.84 -13.32 -9.98
N GLY A 49 -5.24 -13.82 -11.07
CA GLY A 49 -5.95 -14.57 -12.12
C GLY A 49 -6.44 -15.97 -11.75
N GLY A 50 -5.98 -16.53 -10.61
CA GLY A 50 -6.35 -17.93 -10.33
C GLY A 50 -6.25 -18.40 -8.88
N ARG A 51 -5.77 -17.56 -7.96
CA ARG A 51 -5.52 -17.97 -6.57
C ARG A 51 -6.38 -17.24 -5.53
N LEU A 52 -7.13 -16.23 -5.94
CA LEU A 52 -7.93 -15.41 -5.02
C LEU A 52 -9.43 -15.64 -5.25
N PRO A 53 -10.28 -15.51 -4.21
CA PRO A 53 -11.71 -15.71 -4.33
C PRO A 53 -12.41 -14.68 -5.22
N ASP A 54 -13.52 -15.07 -5.84
CA ASP A 54 -14.38 -14.17 -6.65
C ASP A 54 -15.15 -13.15 -5.81
N ARG A 55 -15.15 -13.29 -4.48
CA ARG A 55 -15.71 -12.33 -3.54
C ARG A 55 -14.73 -12.03 -2.42
N ILE A 56 -14.40 -10.76 -2.25
CA ILE A 56 -13.49 -10.22 -1.24
C ILE A 56 -14.17 -9.07 -0.52
N ASP A 57 -14.31 -9.17 0.80
CA ASP A 57 -14.91 -8.11 1.62
C ASP A 57 -13.89 -7.00 1.93
N ALA A 58 -12.61 -7.33 2.03
CA ALA A 58 -11.55 -6.33 2.20
C ALA A 58 -10.23 -6.75 1.53
N LEU A 59 -9.58 -5.78 0.89
CA LEU A 59 -8.20 -5.86 0.38
C LEU A 59 -7.31 -4.93 1.20
N VAL A 60 -6.28 -5.48 1.84
CA VAL A 60 -5.29 -4.71 2.59
C VAL A 60 -3.96 -4.71 1.85
N LEU A 61 -3.48 -3.52 1.49
CA LEU A 61 -2.23 -3.30 0.78
C LEU A 61 -1.16 -2.87 1.79
N ALA A 62 -0.49 -3.85 2.41
CA ALA A 62 0.50 -3.65 3.46
C ALA A 62 1.93 -4.02 3.02
N ALA A 63 2.10 -4.63 1.84
CA ALA A 63 3.41 -4.95 1.31
C ALA A 63 4.22 -3.67 1.01
N GLY A 64 5.50 -3.71 1.34
CA GLY A 64 6.41 -2.60 1.08
C GLY A 64 7.83 -2.91 1.56
N ARG A 65 8.79 -2.18 0.99
CA ARG A 65 10.19 -2.22 1.41
C ARG A 65 10.83 -0.86 1.16
N PHE A 66 11.98 -0.63 1.78
CA PHE A 66 12.77 0.58 1.61
C PHE A 66 14.21 0.18 1.30
N ASP A 67 14.66 0.44 0.08
CA ASP A 67 16.01 0.10 -0.35
C ASP A 67 16.91 1.34 -0.28
N MET A 68 18.08 1.18 0.36
CA MET A 68 19.07 2.27 0.49
C MET A 68 19.72 2.64 -0.84
N ARG A 69 19.74 1.70 -1.79
CA ARG A 69 20.25 1.87 -3.15
C ARG A 69 19.18 1.45 -4.13
N ARG A 70 19.24 1.98 -5.33
CA ARG A 70 18.38 1.55 -6.41
C ARG A 70 18.62 0.07 -6.72
N VAL A 71 17.57 -0.72 -6.61
CA VAL A 71 17.54 -2.13 -7.01
C VAL A 71 16.55 -2.24 -8.16
N VAL A 72 16.91 -3.00 -9.17
CA VAL A 72 16.08 -3.24 -10.36
C VAL A 72 15.57 -4.68 -10.32
N THR A 73 14.28 -4.88 -10.55
CA THR A 73 13.67 -6.20 -10.65
C THR A 73 14.06 -6.90 -11.95
N ALA A 74 13.81 -8.20 -12.06
CA ALA A 74 14.03 -8.95 -13.30
C ALA A 74 13.24 -8.36 -14.50
N GLU A 75 12.15 -7.66 -14.23
CA GLU A 75 11.30 -7.00 -15.21
C GLU A 75 11.72 -5.53 -15.47
N GLY A 76 12.87 -5.08 -14.97
CA GLY A 76 13.39 -3.73 -15.23
C GLY A 76 12.81 -2.62 -14.36
N LEU A 77 11.93 -2.92 -13.39
CA LEU A 77 11.32 -1.92 -12.52
C LEU A 77 12.21 -1.59 -11.31
N GLU A 78 12.16 -0.33 -10.82
CA GLU A 78 12.72 0.00 -9.52
C GLU A 78 11.92 -0.71 -8.43
N GLN A 79 12.60 -1.46 -7.58
CA GLN A 79 11.99 -2.44 -6.67
C GLN A 79 11.05 -1.82 -5.64
N THR A 80 11.36 -0.63 -5.09
CA THR A 80 10.47 0.07 -4.14
C THR A 80 9.21 0.55 -4.85
N PHE A 81 9.35 1.05 -6.09
CA PHE A 81 8.23 1.46 -6.93
C PHE A 81 7.38 0.25 -7.34
N ALA A 82 8.01 -0.85 -7.73
CA ALA A 82 7.31 -2.09 -8.10
C ALA A 82 6.41 -2.59 -6.95
N ILE A 83 6.98 -2.83 -5.76
CA ILE A 83 6.19 -3.36 -4.62
C ILE A 83 5.28 -2.32 -3.98
N GLY A 84 5.68 -1.05 -3.95
CA GLY A 84 4.95 0.01 -3.23
C GLY A 84 3.88 0.73 -4.05
N VAL A 85 3.93 0.61 -5.39
CA VAL A 85 3.04 1.34 -6.30
C VAL A 85 2.41 0.40 -7.33
N VAL A 86 3.23 -0.27 -8.16
CA VAL A 86 2.75 -1.12 -9.27
C VAL A 86 1.90 -2.27 -8.75
N SER A 87 2.39 -3.04 -7.76
CA SER A 87 1.64 -4.17 -7.21
C SER A 87 0.32 -3.73 -6.58
N ARG A 88 0.31 -2.59 -5.88
CA ARG A 88 -0.90 -2.06 -5.24
C ARG A 88 -1.94 -1.65 -6.28
N TYR A 89 -1.51 -1.01 -7.36
CA TYR A 89 -2.37 -0.70 -8.49
C TYR A 89 -2.96 -1.98 -9.09
N LEU A 90 -2.12 -2.95 -9.43
CA LEU A 90 -2.56 -4.20 -10.05
C LEU A 90 -3.54 -4.97 -9.16
N LEU A 91 -3.24 -5.10 -7.87
CA LEU A 91 -4.12 -5.79 -6.92
C LEU A 91 -5.47 -5.07 -6.79
N ALA A 92 -5.47 -3.74 -6.61
CA ALA A 92 -6.72 -2.99 -6.45
C ALA A 92 -7.57 -3.03 -7.72
N GLU A 93 -6.96 -2.83 -8.90
CA GLU A 93 -7.70 -2.79 -10.17
C GLU A 93 -8.22 -4.16 -10.59
N ARG A 94 -7.40 -5.19 -10.49
CA ARG A 94 -7.80 -6.53 -10.93
C ARG A 94 -8.75 -7.23 -9.97
N LEU A 95 -8.68 -6.91 -8.66
CA LEU A 95 -9.62 -7.43 -7.67
C LEU A 95 -10.88 -6.58 -7.52
N ARG A 96 -11.03 -5.49 -8.27
CA ARG A 96 -12.22 -4.63 -8.22
C ARG A 96 -13.52 -5.39 -8.44
N PRO A 97 -13.65 -6.32 -9.41
CA PRO A 97 -14.87 -7.13 -9.56
C PRO A 97 -15.18 -7.97 -8.31
N ALA A 98 -14.17 -8.63 -7.75
CA ALA A 98 -14.32 -9.44 -6.53
C ALA A 98 -14.69 -8.59 -5.30
N LEU A 99 -14.16 -7.36 -5.20
CA LEU A 99 -14.54 -6.40 -4.17
C LEU A 99 -15.98 -5.92 -4.39
N ALA A 100 -16.35 -5.55 -5.61
CA ALA A 100 -17.69 -5.07 -5.94
C ALA A 100 -18.80 -6.12 -5.68
N ALA A 101 -18.45 -7.41 -5.63
CA ALA A 101 -19.35 -8.50 -5.27
C ALA A 101 -19.67 -8.55 -3.75
N ALA A 102 -18.95 -7.82 -2.92
CA ALA A 102 -19.20 -7.76 -1.48
C ALA A 102 -20.22 -6.67 -1.12
N ALA A 103 -20.89 -6.83 0.03
CA ALA A 103 -21.90 -5.87 0.49
C ALA A 103 -21.30 -4.53 0.94
N ARG A 104 -20.15 -4.56 1.61
CA ARG A 104 -19.45 -3.36 2.13
C ARG A 104 -17.95 -3.47 1.87
N PRO A 105 -17.52 -3.42 0.60
CA PRO A 105 -16.15 -3.68 0.23
C PRO A 105 -15.22 -2.53 0.63
N VAL A 106 -13.99 -2.90 1.05
CA VAL A 106 -12.97 -1.96 1.50
C VAL A 106 -11.62 -2.27 0.85
N VAL A 107 -10.95 -1.24 0.35
CA VAL A 107 -9.50 -1.27 0.10
C VAL A 107 -8.82 -0.44 1.18
N LEU A 108 -7.98 -1.07 1.99
CA LEU A 108 -7.17 -0.41 3.01
C LEU A 108 -5.71 -0.36 2.55
N ASN A 109 -5.25 0.80 2.13
CA ASN A 109 -3.90 1.01 1.64
C ASN A 109 -3.02 1.62 2.74
N LEU A 110 -2.07 0.83 3.26
CA LEU A 110 -1.08 1.29 4.24
C LEU A 110 0.05 2.03 3.54
N SER A 111 -0.03 3.35 3.51
CA SER A 111 0.89 4.20 2.77
C SER A 111 1.23 5.47 3.54
N GLY A 112 2.30 6.14 3.12
CA GLY A 112 2.72 7.42 3.66
C GLY A 112 1.87 8.60 3.15
N THR A 113 0.56 8.51 3.33
CA THR A 113 -0.44 9.39 2.75
C THR A 113 -0.39 10.83 3.23
N GLY A 114 -0.98 11.64 2.40
CA GLY A 114 -1.61 12.92 2.63
C GLY A 114 -0.90 13.94 3.51
N GLY A 115 -0.51 15.03 2.90
CA GLY A 115 0.12 16.13 3.61
C GLY A 115 1.63 16.00 3.80
N ILE A 116 2.26 15.04 3.17
CA ILE A 116 3.72 15.05 3.04
C ILE A 116 4.06 15.94 1.83
N LYS A 117 4.29 17.22 2.09
CA LYS A 117 4.63 18.22 1.05
C LYS A 117 5.84 17.83 0.19
N ALA A 118 6.77 17.06 0.75
CA ALA A 118 7.95 16.56 0.04
C ALA A 118 7.62 15.47 -0.99
N GLY A 119 6.43 14.85 -0.93
CA GLY A 119 5.99 13.85 -1.89
C GLY A 119 5.69 14.46 -3.26
N ARG A 120 6.40 14.04 -4.29
CA ARG A 120 6.16 14.45 -5.67
C ARG A 120 6.40 13.29 -6.63
N ILE A 121 5.73 13.31 -7.78
CA ILE A 121 5.99 12.38 -8.87
C ILE A 121 7.13 12.96 -9.73
N HIS A 122 8.10 12.12 -10.03
CA HIS A 122 9.16 12.42 -11.00
C HIS A 122 8.67 11.98 -12.38
N TRP A 123 7.94 12.87 -13.07
CA TRP A 123 7.22 12.56 -14.30
C TRP A 123 8.12 12.05 -15.43
N ASP A 124 9.33 12.60 -15.55
CA ASP A 124 10.28 12.25 -16.61
C ASP A 124 11.22 11.09 -16.20
N ASP A 125 11.18 10.68 -14.94
CA ASP A 125 11.99 9.58 -14.41
C ASP A 125 11.29 8.86 -13.24
N PRO A 126 10.12 8.24 -13.46
CA PRO A 126 9.36 7.59 -12.39
C PRO A 126 10.07 6.41 -11.75
N GLN A 127 11.06 5.85 -12.45
CA GLN A 127 11.91 4.74 -11.99
C GLN A 127 13.16 5.22 -11.24
N LEU A 128 13.32 6.54 -11.04
CA LEU A 128 14.47 7.15 -10.36
C LEU A 128 15.81 6.59 -10.88
N THR A 129 15.96 6.52 -12.20
CA THR A 129 17.17 6.03 -12.84
C THR A 129 18.36 6.95 -12.56
N ARG A 130 18.08 8.23 -12.29
CA ARG A 130 19.05 9.26 -11.95
C ARG A 130 18.84 9.80 -10.55
N GLY A 131 19.91 9.83 -9.76
CA GLY A 131 19.91 10.43 -8.43
C GLY A 131 18.92 9.78 -7.45
N TYR A 132 18.83 8.47 -7.48
CA TYR A 132 18.05 7.69 -6.52
C TYR A 132 18.50 7.97 -5.08
N THR A 133 17.55 8.16 -4.21
CA THR A 133 17.72 8.06 -2.75
C THR A 133 16.50 7.35 -2.17
N MET A 134 16.68 6.60 -1.09
CA MET A 134 15.58 5.99 -0.35
C MET A 134 14.48 7.01 -0.01
N PHE A 135 14.87 8.23 0.37
CA PHE A 135 13.92 9.30 0.68
C PHE A 135 13.07 9.69 -0.54
N LYS A 136 13.70 9.90 -1.71
CA LYS A 136 12.96 10.21 -2.95
C LYS A 136 11.99 9.10 -3.31
N ALA A 137 12.44 7.83 -3.30
CA ALA A 137 11.61 6.68 -3.62
C ALA A 137 10.42 6.55 -2.65
N THR A 138 10.66 6.71 -1.34
CA THR A 138 9.60 6.68 -0.32
C THR A 138 8.60 7.81 -0.49
N MET A 139 9.06 9.03 -0.73
CA MET A 139 8.20 10.20 -0.89
C MET A 139 7.40 10.14 -2.20
N GLN A 140 8.00 9.67 -3.29
CA GLN A 140 7.29 9.42 -4.54
C GLN A 140 6.24 8.32 -4.35
N GLY A 141 6.60 7.20 -3.70
CA GLY A 141 5.66 6.12 -3.39
C GLY A 141 4.48 6.60 -2.55
N ALA A 142 4.71 7.46 -1.55
CA ALA A 142 3.64 8.04 -0.74
C ALA A 142 2.68 8.88 -1.60
N ARG A 143 3.21 9.75 -2.47
CA ARG A 143 2.42 10.56 -3.40
C ARG A 143 1.67 9.71 -4.42
N ALA A 144 2.34 8.71 -4.99
CA ALA A 144 1.74 7.79 -5.94
C ALA A 144 0.51 7.09 -5.35
N ASN A 145 0.61 6.62 -4.10
CA ASN A 145 -0.51 5.96 -3.43
C ASN A 145 -1.68 6.91 -3.14
N ASP A 146 -1.44 8.19 -2.84
CA ASP A 146 -2.51 9.18 -2.73
C ASP A 146 -3.27 9.29 -4.06
N LEU A 147 -2.55 9.40 -5.18
CA LEU A 147 -3.13 9.50 -6.53
C LEU A 147 -3.85 8.21 -6.96
N LEU A 148 -3.32 7.04 -6.61
CA LEU A 148 -4.00 5.76 -6.85
C LEU A 148 -5.35 5.69 -6.14
N GLY A 149 -5.42 6.16 -4.89
CA GLY A 149 -6.69 6.24 -4.14
C GLY A 149 -7.71 7.15 -4.81
N VAL A 150 -7.27 8.32 -5.29
CA VAL A 150 -8.13 9.27 -6.03
C VAL A 150 -8.64 8.64 -7.33
N ALA A 151 -7.73 8.07 -8.15
CA ALA A 151 -8.09 7.44 -9.43
C ALA A 151 -9.04 6.26 -9.24
N PHE A 152 -8.82 5.43 -8.22
CA PHE A 152 -9.69 4.30 -7.92
C PHE A 152 -11.09 4.76 -7.49
N ALA A 153 -11.19 5.67 -6.53
CA ALA A 153 -12.46 6.16 -6.01
C ALA A 153 -13.31 6.92 -7.05
N ALA A 154 -12.66 7.56 -8.02
CA ALA A 154 -13.36 8.23 -9.12
C ALA A 154 -14.09 7.25 -10.06
N ARG A 155 -13.63 6.00 -10.14
CA ARG A 155 -14.21 4.96 -11.01
C ARG A 155 -15.10 3.97 -10.27
N GLU A 156 -14.88 3.81 -8.97
CA GLU A 156 -15.57 2.80 -8.15
C GLU A 156 -15.96 3.37 -6.79
N SER A 157 -17.14 3.97 -6.77
CA SER A 157 -17.65 4.62 -5.55
C SER A 157 -18.25 3.65 -4.53
N ARG A 158 -18.58 2.41 -4.92
CA ARG A 158 -19.11 1.38 -4.01
C ARG A 158 -18.04 0.80 -3.10
N VAL A 159 -16.79 0.72 -3.59
CA VAL A 159 -15.65 0.24 -2.81
C VAL A 159 -15.02 1.41 -2.06
N ARG A 160 -15.02 1.35 -0.75
CA ARG A 160 -14.43 2.39 0.10
C ARG A 160 -12.91 2.26 0.08
N TYR A 161 -12.23 3.25 -0.47
CA TYR A 161 -10.77 3.28 -0.50
C TYR A 161 -10.23 4.10 0.68
N ILE A 162 -9.49 3.46 1.56
CA ILE A 162 -8.91 4.06 2.76
C ILE A 162 -7.41 4.13 2.63
N LEU A 163 -6.87 5.33 2.58
CA LEU A 163 -5.45 5.61 2.68
C LEU A 163 -5.10 5.76 4.17
N TYR A 164 -4.22 4.95 4.70
CA TYR A 164 -3.86 5.01 6.11
C TYR A 164 -2.36 5.12 6.32
N ASN A 165 -1.92 6.21 6.95
CA ASN A 165 -0.53 6.40 7.36
C ASN A 165 -0.39 6.13 8.87
N PRO A 166 0.22 5.00 9.28
CA PRO A 166 0.46 4.69 10.68
C PRO A 166 1.60 5.53 11.29
N LEU A 167 2.33 6.31 10.47
CA LEU A 167 3.60 6.96 10.80
C LEU A 167 4.69 5.93 11.15
N LEU A 168 5.55 6.26 12.12
CA LEU A 168 6.65 5.40 12.52
C LEU A 168 6.11 4.21 13.32
N VAL A 169 6.36 3.00 12.83
CA VAL A 169 6.00 1.75 13.49
C VAL A 169 7.26 0.89 13.61
N ASN A 170 7.49 0.32 14.78
CA ASN A 170 8.59 -0.61 15.01
C ASN A 170 8.27 -1.99 14.37
N SER A 171 8.25 -2.02 13.03
CA SER A 171 7.95 -3.20 12.23
C SER A 171 9.18 -4.06 11.90
N GLY A 172 10.35 -3.69 12.43
CA GLY A 172 11.62 -4.35 12.12
C GLY A 172 12.24 -3.95 10.77
N MET A 173 11.65 -2.99 10.05
CA MET A 173 12.12 -2.52 8.74
C MET A 173 13.53 -1.90 8.82
N HIS A 174 13.92 -1.33 9.98
CA HIS A 174 15.26 -0.82 10.24
C HIS A 174 16.36 -1.88 10.10
N ARG A 175 16.02 -3.18 10.21
CA ARG A 175 16.99 -4.29 10.06
C ARG A 175 17.62 -4.35 8.67
N GLN A 176 17.00 -3.72 7.68
CA GLN A 176 17.52 -3.62 6.31
C GLN A 176 18.63 -2.57 6.17
N PHE A 177 18.78 -1.67 7.15
CA PHE A 177 19.80 -0.65 7.12
C PHE A 177 21.16 -1.19 7.57
N ARG A 178 22.24 -0.60 7.03
CA ARG A 178 23.61 -0.84 7.50
C ARG A 178 23.88 -0.01 8.75
N GLN A 179 24.88 -0.41 9.53
CA GLN A 179 25.39 0.40 10.64
C GLN A 179 26.03 1.68 10.13
N PRO A 180 25.90 2.80 10.85
CA PRO A 180 25.23 3.00 12.15
C PRO A 180 23.71 3.26 12.02
N MET A 181 23.18 3.49 10.82
CA MET A 181 21.78 3.84 10.56
C MET A 181 20.79 2.80 11.13
N ARG A 182 21.14 1.52 11.07
CA ARG A 182 20.33 0.44 11.65
C ARG A 182 20.07 0.67 13.14
N THR A 183 21.12 1.02 13.89
CA THR A 183 21.01 1.26 15.35
C THR A 183 20.22 2.55 15.61
N LEU A 184 20.51 3.63 14.89
CA LEU A 184 19.82 4.92 15.09
C LEU A 184 18.32 4.82 14.80
N VAL A 185 17.95 4.26 13.63
CA VAL A 185 16.54 4.09 13.27
C VAL A 185 15.86 3.05 14.17
N GLY A 186 16.56 1.99 14.55
CA GLY A 186 16.06 0.99 15.49
C GLY A 186 15.76 1.59 16.88
N ALA A 187 16.66 2.38 17.43
CA ALA A 187 16.47 3.09 18.69
C ALA A 187 15.28 4.08 18.59
N ALA A 188 15.23 4.90 17.56
CA ALA A 188 14.11 5.82 17.32
C ALA A 188 12.77 5.08 17.19
N ALA A 189 12.74 3.96 16.48
CA ALA A 189 11.54 3.13 16.32
C ALA A 189 11.11 2.47 17.65
N THR A 190 12.05 2.12 18.51
CA THR A 190 11.76 1.53 19.83
C THR A 190 11.21 2.57 20.81
N VAL A 191 11.76 3.79 20.79
CA VAL A 191 11.36 4.86 21.73
C VAL A 191 10.10 5.58 21.29
N ALA A 192 9.98 5.90 19.99
CA ALA A 192 8.92 6.76 19.45
C ALA A 192 7.93 6.03 18.52
N GLY A 193 8.23 4.79 18.12
CA GLY A 193 7.39 4.00 17.22
C GLY A 193 6.27 3.27 17.94
N ALA A 194 5.10 3.20 17.32
CA ALA A 194 4.05 2.30 17.79
C ALA A 194 4.50 0.83 17.64
N THR A 195 4.01 -0.04 18.52
CA THR A 195 4.17 -1.49 18.32
C THR A 195 3.37 -1.93 17.08
N VAL A 196 3.78 -3.04 16.45
CA VAL A 196 3.04 -3.61 15.30
C VAL A 196 1.60 -3.91 15.66
N ASP A 197 1.40 -4.46 16.86
CA ASP A 197 0.08 -4.80 17.38
C ASP A 197 -0.77 -3.56 17.66
N GLY A 198 -0.17 -2.53 18.27
CA GLY A 198 -0.83 -1.24 18.50
C GLY A 198 -1.22 -0.53 17.19
N ALA A 199 -0.37 -0.67 16.14
CA ALA A 199 -0.68 -0.13 14.82
C ALA A 199 -1.78 -0.91 14.08
N ALA A 200 -1.96 -2.21 14.38
CA ALA A 200 -2.99 -3.04 13.77
C ALA A 200 -4.40 -2.78 14.36
N LYS A 201 -4.52 -2.42 15.64
CA LYS A 201 -5.82 -2.18 16.30
C LYS A 201 -6.74 -1.23 15.55
N PRO A 202 -6.34 0.01 15.19
CA PRO A 202 -7.19 0.94 14.48
C PRO A 202 -7.59 0.46 13.08
N LEU A 203 -6.80 -0.44 12.48
CA LEU A 203 -7.09 -1.02 11.16
C LEU A 203 -8.25 -2.02 11.24
N VAL A 204 -8.34 -2.79 12.32
CA VAL A 204 -9.50 -3.66 12.57
C VAL A 204 -10.77 -2.82 12.63
N THR A 205 -10.76 -1.75 13.44
CA THR A 205 -11.91 -0.83 13.57
C THR A 205 -12.32 -0.22 12.22
N LEU A 206 -11.36 0.14 11.37
CA LEU A 206 -11.63 0.67 10.02
C LEU A 206 -12.23 -0.37 9.08
N LEU A 207 -11.87 -1.65 9.23
CA LEU A 207 -12.46 -2.73 8.46
C LEU A 207 -13.85 -3.13 8.97
N ASP A 208 -14.11 -3.00 10.28
CA ASP A 208 -15.40 -3.27 10.89
C ASP A 208 -16.42 -2.16 10.56
N ASN A 209 -15.97 -0.91 10.65
CA ASN A 209 -16.78 0.28 10.43
C ASN A 209 -16.09 1.26 9.47
N PRO A 210 -16.03 0.90 8.18
CA PRO A 210 -15.38 1.75 7.18
C PRO A 210 -16.16 3.07 7.02
N PRO A 211 -15.45 4.20 6.82
CA PRO A 211 -16.08 5.47 6.48
C PRO A 211 -16.94 5.35 5.23
N ASP A 212 -18.05 6.10 5.16
CA ASP A 212 -18.98 6.02 4.02
C ASP A 212 -18.47 6.69 2.74
N ALA A 213 -17.50 7.61 2.87
CA ALA A 213 -16.92 8.28 1.72
C ALA A 213 -16.17 7.29 0.81
N PRO A 214 -16.27 7.43 -0.53
CA PRO A 214 -15.55 6.59 -1.49
C PRO A 214 -14.03 6.62 -1.29
N LEU A 215 -13.49 7.78 -0.89
CA LEU A 215 -12.09 7.96 -0.52
C LEU A 215 -11.98 8.58 0.88
N THR A 216 -11.16 8.00 1.72
CA THR A 216 -10.81 8.56 3.03
C THR A 216 -9.29 8.50 3.22
N ALA A 217 -8.68 9.62 3.61
CA ALA A 217 -7.27 9.65 3.99
C ALA A 217 -7.12 9.87 5.49
N LEU A 218 -6.30 9.05 6.14
CA LEU A 218 -6.07 9.05 7.58
C LEU A 218 -4.58 9.06 7.92
N ARG A 219 -4.20 9.85 8.92
CA ARG A 219 -2.87 9.88 9.50
C ARG A 219 -2.99 9.62 11.00
N ARG A 220 -2.53 8.48 11.48
CA ARG A 220 -2.73 8.01 12.87
C ARG A 220 -4.18 8.15 13.33
N GLY A 221 -5.14 7.77 12.48
CA GLY A 221 -6.57 7.87 12.76
C GLY A 221 -7.19 9.27 12.58
N LYS A 222 -6.40 10.34 12.40
CA LYS A 222 -6.91 11.68 12.12
C LYS A 222 -7.15 11.85 10.62
N ARG A 223 -8.31 12.41 10.24
CA ARG A 223 -8.63 12.69 8.83
C ARG A 223 -7.68 13.71 8.23
N VAL A 224 -7.27 13.44 6.99
CA VAL A 224 -6.54 14.38 6.13
C VAL A 224 -7.54 14.93 5.12
N SER A 225 -7.54 16.27 4.92
CA SER A 225 -8.44 16.91 3.96
C SER A 225 -8.09 16.49 2.53
N LEU A 226 -9.10 16.06 1.77
CA LEU A 226 -8.98 15.70 0.36
C LEU A 226 -9.03 16.92 -0.59
N SER A 227 -9.33 18.13 -0.07
CA SER A 227 -9.27 19.38 -0.86
C SER A 227 -7.84 19.85 -1.15
N ARG A 228 -6.85 19.14 -0.65
CA ARG A 228 -5.43 19.46 -0.87
C ARG A 228 -5.02 19.07 -2.28
N GLN A 229 -4.06 19.81 -2.82
CA GLN A 229 -3.49 19.58 -4.15
C GLN A 229 -2.95 18.13 -4.34
N GLU A 230 -2.61 17.48 -3.24
CA GLU A 230 -2.16 16.10 -3.23
C GLU A 230 -3.20 15.10 -3.75
N PHE A 231 -4.47 15.46 -3.69
CA PHE A 231 -5.60 14.61 -4.11
C PHE A 231 -6.28 15.14 -5.38
N ASP A 232 -5.53 15.84 -6.22
CA ASP A 232 -6.04 16.37 -7.49
C ASP A 232 -6.36 15.27 -8.50
N THR A 233 -7.58 15.30 -9.04
CA THR A 233 -8.08 14.27 -9.95
C THR A 233 -7.38 14.28 -11.31
N ALA A 234 -7.03 15.44 -11.84
CA ALA A 234 -6.34 15.54 -13.14
C ALA A 234 -4.92 14.94 -13.01
N THR A 235 -4.23 15.25 -11.92
CA THR A 235 -2.93 14.66 -11.58
C THR A 235 -3.04 13.15 -11.39
N ALA A 236 -4.10 12.65 -10.74
CA ALA A 236 -4.33 11.22 -10.55
C ALA A 236 -4.55 10.50 -11.88
N THR A 237 -5.34 11.06 -12.79
CA THR A 237 -5.56 10.52 -14.15
C THR A 237 -4.26 10.47 -14.94
N ARG A 238 -3.46 11.55 -14.90
CA ARG A 238 -2.15 11.60 -15.56
C ARG A 238 -1.21 10.53 -14.99
N PHE A 239 -1.19 10.36 -13.65
CA PHE A 239 -0.33 9.36 -13.02
C PHE A 239 -0.75 7.94 -13.38
N GLU A 240 -2.05 7.67 -13.45
CA GLU A 240 -2.53 6.35 -13.87
C GLU A 240 -2.14 6.03 -15.32
N ALA A 241 -2.20 7.00 -16.23
CA ALA A 241 -1.76 6.83 -17.60
C ALA A 241 -0.26 6.51 -17.69
N LEU A 242 0.57 7.24 -16.93
CA LEU A 242 2.00 6.96 -16.81
C LEU A 242 2.24 5.54 -16.29
N LEU A 243 1.53 5.13 -15.23
CA LEU A 243 1.70 3.82 -14.62
C LEU A 243 1.30 2.68 -15.56
N LYS A 244 0.22 2.85 -16.33
CA LYS A 244 -0.18 1.90 -17.38
C LYS A 244 0.90 1.75 -18.44
N GLY A 245 1.53 2.86 -18.86
CA GLY A 245 2.66 2.83 -19.78
C GLY A 245 3.87 2.08 -19.23
N VAL A 246 4.21 2.31 -17.95
CA VAL A 246 5.30 1.57 -17.27
C VAL A 246 5.01 0.07 -17.20
N ILE A 247 3.78 -0.31 -16.88
CA ILE A 247 3.36 -1.72 -16.79
C ILE A 247 3.35 -2.39 -18.17
N ALA A 248 2.92 -1.68 -19.21
CA ALA A 248 2.86 -2.21 -20.57
C ALA A 248 4.25 -2.40 -21.22
N ALA A 249 5.28 -1.76 -20.67
CA ALA A 249 6.67 -1.87 -21.12
C ALA A 249 7.42 -3.07 -20.50
N VAL A 250 6.77 -3.84 -19.64
CA VAL A 250 7.27 -5.03 -18.92
C VAL A 250 6.62 -6.29 -19.47
#